data_da3a4269bfb516e8a09d771137c20958
#
_entry.id   da3a4269bfb516e8a09d771137c20958
#
_cell.length_a   1.000
_cell.length_b   1.000
_cell.length_c   1.000
_cell.angle_alpha   90.00
_cell.angle_beta   90.00
_cell.angle_gamma   90.00
#
_symmetry.space_group_name_H-M   'P 1'
#
loop_
_entity.id
_entity.type
_entity.pdbx_description
1 polymer ?
#
loop_
_entity_poly.entity_id
_entity_poly.type
_entity_poly.pdbx_seq_one_letter_code
_entity_poly.pdbx_strand_id
1 'polypeptide(L)'
;VFQGIYDSCPNDEEREAFVIPGYVTQLIETKRLGDKTGSGFYKKVKNAEGKSEILALDLATMEYRTAEKVRFPCLGAARSAETAGEKVKIILNGSDVASQFAWSVTADTLLYAARRVGEIADDIVNIDRGMRFGFRWEQGPFESWDSLGVPETVARMEAEGRSVPGWIKDMLASGRTSFYARDGAGTLTFANRTGAAGNVPRSKGQLNLEDIRAKGGEIDRNISASLLDLGDGVLNLEFHSKMNALDDAIFPMYDKALNLLDSGKYDALVVGNQAYSSGGSAFCAGANIMMVLMFAMQGDWAGLDKVVK
;
A
#
# COMPACT_ATOMS: atom_id res chain seq x y z
N VAL A 1 -22.61 -12.35 -5.67
CA VAL A 1 -21.19 -12.74 -5.71
C VAL A 1 -20.93 -13.83 -4.68
N PHE A 2 -21.11 -13.61 -3.36
CA PHE A 2 -20.79 -14.60 -2.31
C PHE A 2 -21.50 -15.95 -2.54
N GLN A 3 -22.82 -15.95 -2.76
CA GLN A 3 -23.56 -17.18 -3.07
C GLN A 3 -23.03 -17.88 -4.30
N GLY A 4 -22.71 -17.11 -5.37
CA GLY A 4 -22.15 -17.69 -6.60
C GLY A 4 -20.79 -18.37 -6.37
N ILE A 5 -19.91 -17.80 -5.54
CA ILE A 5 -18.63 -18.44 -5.18
C ILE A 5 -18.89 -19.68 -4.34
N TYR A 6 -19.74 -19.59 -3.32
CA TYR A 6 -20.09 -20.73 -2.46
C TYR A 6 -20.61 -21.92 -3.27
N ASP A 7 -21.47 -21.66 -4.27
CA ASP A 7 -22.07 -22.71 -5.12
C ASP A 7 -21.06 -23.25 -6.16
N SER A 8 -20.20 -22.39 -6.71
CA SER A 8 -19.30 -22.74 -7.81
C SER A 8 -17.96 -23.35 -7.36
N CYS A 9 -17.57 -23.16 -6.10
CA CYS A 9 -16.31 -23.64 -5.54
C CYS A 9 -16.53 -24.61 -4.36
N PRO A 10 -17.14 -25.80 -4.60
CA PRO A 10 -17.51 -26.72 -3.52
C PRO A 10 -16.33 -27.35 -2.81
N ASN A 11 -15.14 -27.36 -3.43
CA ASN A 11 -13.93 -27.94 -2.90
C ASN A 11 -12.95 -26.91 -2.35
N ASP A 12 -13.32 -25.62 -2.27
CA ASP A 12 -12.48 -24.59 -1.68
C ASP A 12 -12.41 -24.79 -0.17
N GLU A 13 -11.21 -24.81 0.39
CA GLU A 13 -10.98 -25.00 1.82
C GLU A 13 -11.51 -23.85 2.70
N GLU A 14 -11.70 -22.66 2.12
CA GLU A 14 -12.27 -21.48 2.80
C GLU A 14 -13.72 -21.22 2.39
N ARG A 15 -14.38 -22.22 1.80
CA ARG A 15 -15.76 -22.10 1.27
C ARG A 15 -16.73 -21.52 2.29
N GLU A 16 -16.58 -21.90 3.58
CA GLU A 16 -17.44 -21.45 4.65
C GLU A 16 -17.37 -19.93 4.90
N ALA A 17 -16.28 -19.26 4.49
CA ALA A 17 -16.16 -17.79 4.54
C ALA A 17 -17.18 -17.09 3.62
N PHE A 18 -17.74 -17.80 2.63
CA PHE A 18 -18.72 -17.27 1.68
C PHE A 18 -20.18 -17.54 2.09
N VAL A 19 -20.42 -18.16 3.23
CA VAL A 19 -21.78 -18.30 3.79
C VAL A 19 -22.31 -16.92 4.15
N ILE A 20 -23.47 -16.58 3.57
CA ILE A 20 -24.08 -15.26 3.79
C ILE A 20 -24.68 -15.22 5.19
N PRO A 21 -24.22 -14.31 6.07
CA PRO A 21 -24.78 -14.16 7.40
C PRO A 21 -26.26 -13.75 7.37
N GLY A 22 -27.06 -14.24 8.34
CA GLY A 22 -28.50 -13.99 8.39
C GLY A 22 -28.89 -12.51 8.37
N TYR A 23 -28.11 -11.64 9.01
CA TYR A 23 -28.37 -10.19 8.97
C TYR A 23 -28.20 -9.60 7.55
N VAL A 24 -27.32 -10.16 6.71
CA VAL A 24 -27.19 -9.74 5.31
C VAL A 24 -28.40 -10.17 4.50
N THR A 25 -28.88 -11.40 4.71
CA THR A 25 -30.12 -11.90 4.08
C THR A 25 -31.30 -11.00 4.45
N GLN A 26 -31.43 -10.65 5.73
CA GLN A 26 -32.50 -9.75 6.21
C GLN A 26 -32.39 -8.33 5.60
N LEU A 27 -31.17 -7.79 5.41
CA LEU A 27 -30.97 -6.52 4.71
C LEU A 27 -31.46 -6.58 3.26
N ILE A 28 -31.19 -7.69 2.57
CA ILE A 28 -31.64 -7.90 1.18
C ILE A 28 -33.16 -7.97 1.12
N GLU A 29 -33.79 -8.79 1.96
CA GLU A 29 -35.25 -8.97 2.03
C GLU A 29 -35.99 -7.68 2.35
N THR A 30 -35.43 -6.87 3.27
CA THR A 30 -36.01 -5.56 3.65
C THR A 30 -35.61 -4.43 2.72
N LYS A 31 -34.92 -4.72 1.60
CA LYS A 31 -34.44 -3.76 0.60
C LYS A 31 -33.56 -2.65 1.16
N ARG A 32 -32.80 -2.93 2.23
CA ARG A 32 -31.81 -2.03 2.81
C ARG A 32 -30.45 -2.25 2.13
N LEU A 33 -30.32 -1.85 0.85
CA LEU A 33 -29.18 -2.19 -0.02
C LEU A 33 -28.10 -1.11 -0.08
N GLY A 34 -28.19 -0.09 0.76
CA GLY A 34 -27.25 1.05 0.81
C GLY A 34 -27.87 2.33 0.27
N ASP A 35 -27.05 3.27 -0.19
CA ASP A 35 -27.47 4.61 -0.62
C ASP A 35 -28.53 4.59 -1.71
N LYS A 36 -28.49 3.63 -2.62
CA LYS A 36 -29.48 3.47 -3.70
C LYS A 36 -30.90 3.25 -3.21
N THR A 37 -31.05 2.71 -2.01
CA THR A 37 -32.34 2.45 -1.36
C THR A 37 -32.57 3.30 -0.12
N GLY A 38 -31.66 4.27 0.13
CA GLY A 38 -31.73 5.21 1.25
C GLY A 38 -31.25 4.66 2.58
N SER A 39 -30.93 3.36 2.67
CA SER A 39 -30.39 2.74 3.89
C SER A 39 -29.72 1.41 3.59
N GLY A 40 -28.78 1.01 4.43
CA GLY A 40 -28.03 -0.25 4.41
C GLY A 40 -27.46 -0.52 5.79
N PHE A 41 -26.18 -0.82 5.93
CA PHE A 41 -25.47 -0.82 7.22
C PHE A 41 -25.45 0.56 7.87
N TYR A 42 -25.59 1.60 7.06
CA TYR A 42 -25.70 2.97 7.49
C TYR A 42 -26.95 3.63 6.91
N LYS A 43 -27.49 4.62 7.61
CA LYS A 43 -28.63 5.42 7.17
C LYS A 43 -28.37 6.89 7.41
N LYS A 44 -28.49 7.69 6.37
CA LYS A 44 -28.37 9.14 6.47
C LYS A 44 -29.72 9.74 6.84
N VAL A 45 -29.77 10.51 7.93
CA VAL A 45 -30.95 11.21 8.41
C VAL A 45 -30.65 12.69 8.63
N LYS A 46 -31.69 13.49 8.79
CA LYS A 46 -31.56 14.86 9.31
C LYS A 46 -31.91 14.83 10.80
N ASN A 47 -31.03 15.37 11.64
CA ASN A 47 -31.31 15.52 13.07
C ASN A 47 -32.32 16.66 13.33
N ALA A 48 -32.70 16.87 14.59
CA ALA A 48 -33.64 17.89 15.00
C ALA A 48 -33.22 19.32 14.61
N GLU A 49 -31.92 19.55 14.41
CA GLU A 49 -31.35 20.83 13.97
C GLU A 49 -31.25 20.95 12.44
N GLY A 50 -31.75 19.97 11.67
CA GLY A 50 -31.69 19.92 10.22
C GLY A 50 -30.31 19.53 9.66
N LYS A 51 -29.31 19.20 10.51
CA LYS A 51 -28.00 18.76 10.11
C LYS A 51 -28.03 17.28 9.72
N SER A 52 -27.20 16.91 8.77
CA SER A 52 -27.04 15.51 8.33
C SER A 52 -26.34 14.69 9.40
N GLU A 53 -26.94 13.57 9.80
CA GLU A 53 -26.39 12.57 10.70
C GLU A 53 -26.38 11.19 10.03
N ILE A 54 -25.35 10.38 10.32
CA ILE A 54 -25.24 9.00 9.83
C ILE A 54 -25.46 8.07 11.00
N LEU A 55 -26.53 7.30 10.92
CA LEU A 55 -26.86 6.25 11.87
C LEU A 55 -26.21 4.95 11.42
N ALA A 56 -25.79 4.11 12.39
CA ALA A 56 -25.30 2.75 12.16
C ALA A 56 -26.37 1.71 12.51
N LEU A 57 -26.44 0.65 11.73
CA LEU A 57 -27.32 -0.48 12.01
C LEU A 57 -26.74 -1.30 13.15
N ASP A 58 -27.53 -1.56 14.18
CA ASP A 58 -27.22 -2.56 15.18
C ASP A 58 -27.60 -3.94 14.61
N LEU A 59 -26.60 -4.83 14.49
CA LEU A 59 -26.80 -6.13 13.82
C LEU A 59 -27.58 -7.15 14.68
N ALA A 60 -27.70 -6.92 15.98
CA ALA A 60 -28.45 -7.79 16.88
C ALA A 60 -29.94 -7.44 16.85
N THR A 61 -30.27 -6.15 16.84
CA THR A 61 -31.67 -5.66 16.86
C THR A 61 -32.21 -5.32 15.49
N MET A 62 -31.34 -5.15 14.49
CA MET A 62 -31.66 -4.64 13.15
C MET A 62 -32.29 -3.23 13.15
N GLU A 63 -32.03 -2.45 14.20
CA GLU A 63 -32.45 -1.06 14.35
C GLU A 63 -31.30 -0.08 14.14
N TYR A 64 -31.62 1.13 13.70
CA TYR A 64 -30.61 2.18 13.52
C TYR A 64 -30.39 2.97 14.81
N ARG A 65 -29.12 3.15 15.18
CA ARG A 65 -28.70 3.96 16.33
C ARG A 65 -27.62 4.98 15.92
N THR A 66 -27.44 5.99 16.72
CA THR A 66 -26.32 6.92 16.54
C THR A 66 -24.99 6.16 16.59
N ALA A 67 -24.14 6.43 15.60
CA ALA A 67 -22.83 5.77 15.52
C ALA A 67 -21.90 6.32 16.61
N GLU A 68 -21.33 5.43 17.38
CA GLU A 68 -20.29 5.78 18.35
C GLU A 68 -18.96 6.02 17.64
N LYS A 69 -18.26 7.09 18.03
CA LYS A 69 -16.92 7.38 17.55
C LYS A 69 -15.90 6.59 18.34
N VAL A 70 -15.62 5.37 17.88
CA VAL A 70 -14.58 4.54 18.49
C VAL A 70 -13.21 4.99 17.99
N ARG A 71 -12.23 5.08 18.91
CA ARG A 71 -10.83 5.36 18.60
C ARG A 71 -9.99 4.15 18.93
N PHE A 72 -9.22 3.69 17.96
CA PHE A 72 -8.30 2.57 18.13
C PHE A 72 -6.88 3.09 18.22
N PRO A 73 -6.11 2.76 19.27
CA PRO A 73 -4.72 3.19 19.44
C PRO A 73 -3.83 2.83 18.26
N CYS A 74 -3.97 1.62 17.69
CA CYS A 74 -3.20 1.19 16.54
C CYS A 74 -3.36 2.11 15.32
N LEU A 75 -4.60 2.58 15.04
CA LEU A 75 -4.85 3.49 13.93
C LEU A 75 -4.28 4.90 14.20
N GLY A 76 -4.24 5.31 15.46
CA GLY A 76 -3.58 6.54 15.88
C GLY A 76 -2.08 6.49 15.63
N ALA A 77 -1.43 5.41 16.06
CA ALA A 77 0.00 5.17 15.89
C ALA A 77 0.41 5.06 14.41
N ALA A 78 -0.42 4.43 13.58
CA ALA A 78 -0.14 4.26 12.15
C ALA A 78 -0.20 5.56 11.33
N ARG A 79 -0.70 6.67 11.90
CA ARG A 79 -0.76 7.96 11.17
C ARG A 79 0.59 8.58 10.88
N SER A 80 1.60 8.30 11.70
CA SER A 80 2.97 8.80 11.53
C SER A 80 3.80 7.95 10.58
N ALA A 81 3.31 6.78 10.18
CA ALA A 81 4.02 5.89 9.27
C ALA A 81 4.07 6.48 7.86
N GLU A 82 5.24 6.42 7.23
CA GLU A 82 5.47 6.98 5.90
C GLU A 82 5.09 6.01 4.79
N THR A 83 5.31 4.71 5.01
CA THR A 83 5.08 3.66 4.01
C THR A 83 3.87 2.79 4.34
N ALA A 84 3.30 2.14 3.31
CA ALA A 84 2.22 1.18 3.48
C ALA A 84 2.64 0.00 4.38
N GLY A 85 3.86 -0.51 4.19
CA GLY A 85 4.40 -1.60 4.99
C GLY A 85 4.53 -1.25 6.48
N GLU A 86 5.00 -0.04 6.80
CA GLU A 86 5.06 0.43 8.20
C GLU A 86 3.67 0.55 8.81
N LYS A 87 2.69 1.10 8.08
CA LYS A 87 1.30 1.19 8.54
C LYS A 87 0.73 -0.18 8.87
N VAL A 88 0.90 -1.13 7.95
CA VAL A 88 0.44 -2.51 8.12
C VAL A 88 1.11 -3.13 9.35
N LYS A 89 2.43 -3.01 9.49
CA LYS A 89 3.19 -3.53 10.63
C LYS A 89 2.72 -2.96 11.97
N ILE A 90 2.51 -1.65 12.05
CA ILE A 90 2.01 -0.99 13.27
C ILE A 90 0.61 -1.48 13.63
N ILE A 91 -0.30 -1.54 12.67
CA ILE A 91 -1.68 -1.97 12.91
C ILE A 91 -1.73 -3.43 13.35
N LEU A 92 -1.06 -4.34 12.65
CA LEU A 92 -1.17 -5.78 12.90
C LEU A 92 -0.42 -6.26 14.15
N ASN A 93 0.58 -5.50 14.62
CA ASN A 93 1.30 -5.78 15.86
C ASN A 93 0.72 -5.04 17.08
N GLY A 94 -0.34 -4.27 16.92
CA GLY A 94 -1.05 -3.67 18.04
C GLY A 94 -1.78 -4.71 18.90
N SER A 95 -2.22 -4.29 20.08
CA SER A 95 -2.91 -5.15 21.06
C SER A 95 -4.42 -4.88 21.18
N ASP A 96 -4.92 -3.85 20.53
CA ASP A 96 -6.33 -3.49 20.57
C ASP A 96 -7.20 -4.40 19.69
N VAL A 97 -8.52 -4.31 19.84
CA VAL A 97 -9.47 -5.15 19.10
C VAL A 97 -9.39 -4.93 17.59
N ALA A 98 -9.06 -3.71 17.15
CA ALA A 98 -8.89 -3.43 15.71
C ALA A 98 -7.64 -4.13 15.15
N SER A 99 -6.55 -4.17 15.92
CA SER A 99 -5.34 -4.91 15.56
C SER A 99 -5.61 -6.42 15.48
N GLN A 100 -6.33 -6.98 16.45
CA GLN A 100 -6.68 -8.41 16.46
C GLN A 100 -7.56 -8.78 15.26
N PHE A 101 -8.57 -7.96 14.98
CA PHE A 101 -9.43 -8.12 13.79
C PHE A 101 -8.62 -8.03 12.50
N ALA A 102 -7.83 -6.97 12.34
CA ALA A 102 -7.01 -6.76 11.15
C ALA A 102 -6.01 -7.91 10.95
N TRP A 103 -5.37 -8.39 12.03
CA TRP A 103 -4.48 -9.55 11.96
C TRP A 103 -5.19 -10.81 11.50
N SER A 104 -6.35 -11.15 12.09
CA SER A 104 -7.10 -12.34 11.70
C SER A 104 -7.42 -12.35 10.20
N VAL A 105 -8.00 -11.26 9.69
CA VAL A 105 -8.35 -11.12 8.27
C VAL A 105 -7.10 -11.17 7.38
N THR A 106 -6.02 -10.49 7.79
CA THR A 106 -4.77 -10.48 7.02
C THR A 106 -4.14 -11.87 6.98
N ALA A 107 -4.03 -12.55 8.13
CA ALA A 107 -3.43 -13.89 8.19
C ALA A 107 -4.18 -14.89 7.29
N ASP A 108 -5.52 -14.87 7.31
CA ASP A 108 -6.33 -15.72 6.42
C ASP A 108 -6.09 -15.37 4.95
N THR A 109 -6.04 -14.08 4.61
CA THR A 109 -5.76 -13.61 3.24
C THR A 109 -4.40 -14.04 2.75
N LEU A 110 -3.34 -13.90 3.58
CA LEU A 110 -1.97 -14.28 3.23
C LEU A 110 -1.87 -15.80 3.00
N LEU A 111 -2.45 -16.59 3.88
CA LEU A 111 -2.45 -18.05 3.77
C LEU A 111 -3.26 -18.52 2.56
N TYR A 112 -4.42 -17.90 2.29
CA TYR A 112 -5.22 -18.20 1.12
C TYR A 112 -4.45 -17.88 -0.17
N ALA A 113 -3.84 -16.70 -0.27
CA ALA A 113 -2.99 -16.32 -1.41
C ALA A 113 -1.85 -17.32 -1.63
N ALA A 114 -1.21 -17.78 -0.54
CA ALA A 114 -0.11 -18.75 -0.63
C ALA A 114 -0.56 -20.12 -1.12
N ARG A 115 -1.78 -20.57 -0.82
CA ARG A 115 -2.37 -21.81 -1.33
C ARG A 115 -2.70 -21.71 -2.82
N ARG A 116 -3.05 -20.51 -3.30
CA ARG A 116 -3.43 -20.27 -4.72
C ARG A 116 -2.22 -20.24 -5.67
N VAL A 117 -0.98 -20.16 -5.17
CA VAL A 117 0.23 -20.26 -6.02
C VAL A 117 0.29 -21.63 -6.68
N GLY A 118 0.39 -21.64 -8.01
CA GLY A 118 0.37 -22.84 -8.84
C GLY A 118 -1.03 -23.41 -9.10
N GLU A 119 -2.09 -22.73 -8.66
CA GLU A 119 -3.47 -23.07 -8.95
C GLU A 119 -4.11 -22.01 -9.86
N ILE A 120 -4.13 -20.75 -9.43
CA ILE A 120 -4.69 -19.63 -10.19
C ILE A 120 -3.63 -18.74 -10.84
N ALA A 121 -2.40 -18.81 -10.37
CA ALA A 121 -1.25 -18.11 -10.94
C ALA A 121 0.01 -18.94 -10.73
N ASP A 122 0.92 -18.91 -11.70
CA ASP A 122 2.15 -19.72 -11.67
C ASP A 122 3.14 -19.23 -10.61
N ASP A 123 3.05 -17.97 -10.21
CA ASP A 123 3.98 -17.34 -9.28
C ASP A 123 3.29 -16.30 -8.37
N ILE A 124 4.02 -15.89 -7.33
CA ILE A 124 3.57 -14.90 -6.35
C ILE A 124 3.44 -13.49 -6.94
N VAL A 125 4.24 -13.16 -7.98
CA VAL A 125 4.26 -11.83 -8.61
C VAL A 125 2.94 -11.55 -9.29
N ASN A 126 2.36 -12.55 -9.96
CA ASN A 126 1.07 -12.43 -10.63
C ASN A 126 -0.09 -12.30 -9.64
N ILE A 127 -0.02 -12.96 -8.48
CA ILE A 127 -1.02 -12.79 -7.40
C ILE A 127 -0.94 -11.37 -6.84
N ASP A 128 0.26 -10.88 -6.50
CA ASP A 128 0.44 -9.52 -5.98
C ASP A 128 -0.02 -8.47 -6.98
N ARG A 129 0.34 -8.62 -8.25
CA ARG A 129 -0.14 -7.73 -9.33
C ARG A 129 -1.65 -7.78 -9.51
N GLY A 130 -2.25 -8.96 -9.41
CA GLY A 130 -3.70 -9.12 -9.46
C GLY A 130 -4.42 -8.31 -8.40
N MET A 131 -3.92 -8.32 -7.16
CA MET A 131 -4.49 -7.55 -6.06
C MET A 131 -4.21 -6.05 -6.21
N ARG A 132 -3.00 -5.67 -6.60
CA ARG A 132 -2.63 -4.25 -6.78
C ARG A 132 -3.39 -3.60 -7.93
N PHE A 133 -3.46 -4.24 -9.08
CA PHE A 133 -4.09 -3.66 -10.28
C PHE A 133 -5.60 -3.89 -10.32
N GLY A 134 -6.09 -5.01 -9.78
CA GLY A 134 -7.51 -5.34 -9.74
C GLY A 134 -8.28 -4.64 -8.62
N PHE A 135 -7.65 -4.51 -7.44
CA PHE A 135 -8.30 -3.96 -6.24
C PHE A 135 -7.63 -2.69 -5.71
N ARG A 136 -6.63 -2.16 -6.43
CA ARG A 136 -5.88 -0.96 -6.05
C ARG A 136 -5.19 -1.06 -4.69
N TRP A 137 -4.72 -2.22 -4.32
CA TRP A 137 -3.91 -2.37 -3.14
C TRP A 137 -2.54 -1.70 -3.35
N GLU A 138 -1.99 -1.09 -2.32
CA GLU A 138 -0.63 -0.50 -2.35
C GLU A 138 0.43 -1.60 -2.39
N GLN A 139 0.20 -2.69 -1.66
CA GLN A 139 1.03 -3.89 -1.63
C GLN A 139 0.17 -5.12 -1.90
N GLY A 140 0.68 -6.08 -2.66
CA GLY A 140 0.06 -7.38 -2.77
C GLY A 140 0.24 -8.23 -1.51
N PRO A 141 -0.37 -9.42 -1.45
CA PRO A 141 -0.28 -10.30 -0.26
C PRO A 141 1.16 -10.64 0.13
N PHE A 142 2.02 -11.01 -0.81
CA PHE A 142 3.40 -11.41 -0.51
C PHE A 142 4.31 -10.22 -0.22
N GLU A 143 4.10 -9.07 -0.88
CA GLU A 143 4.76 -7.80 -0.53
C GLU A 143 4.39 -7.36 0.90
N SER A 144 3.13 -7.50 1.28
CA SER A 144 2.66 -7.22 2.65
C SER A 144 3.25 -8.17 3.67
N TRP A 145 3.36 -9.46 3.32
CA TRP A 145 3.96 -10.46 4.19
C TRP A 145 5.44 -10.18 4.45
N ASP A 146 6.19 -9.81 3.41
CA ASP A 146 7.58 -9.37 3.55
C ASP A 146 7.70 -8.13 4.47
N SER A 147 6.80 -7.16 4.34
CA SER A 147 6.77 -5.98 5.21
C SER A 147 6.52 -6.32 6.68
N LEU A 148 5.76 -7.38 6.95
CA LEU A 148 5.49 -7.87 8.31
C LEU A 148 6.66 -8.66 8.90
N GLY A 149 7.47 -9.29 8.06
CA GLY A 149 8.47 -10.28 8.43
C GLY A 149 7.91 -11.69 8.32
N VAL A 150 8.40 -12.46 7.34
CA VAL A 150 7.85 -13.79 7.05
C VAL A 150 8.11 -14.78 8.19
N PRO A 151 9.34 -14.87 8.77
CA PRO A 151 9.59 -15.81 9.87
C PRO A 151 8.71 -15.56 11.10
N GLU A 152 8.57 -14.30 11.52
CA GLU A 152 7.81 -13.92 12.69
C GLU A 152 6.31 -14.16 12.52
N THR A 153 5.80 -13.85 11.33
CA THR A 153 4.37 -14.05 11.03
C THR A 153 4.03 -15.52 10.87
N VAL A 154 4.92 -16.34 10.26
CA VAL A 154 4.75 -17.79 10.18
C VAL A 154 4.73 -18.40 11.57
N ALA A 155 5.67 -18.04 12.44
CA ALA A 155 5.70 -18.53 13.82
C ALA A 155 4.41 -18.17 14.59
N ARG A 156 3.91 -16.94 14.41
CA ARG A 156 2.64 -16.51 15.02
C ARG A 156 1.45 -17.29 14.48
N MET A 157 1.37 -17.50 13.16
CA MET A 157 0.31 -18.29 12.54
C MET A 157 0.29 -19.72 13.04
N GLU A 158 1.47 -20.37 13.15
CA GLU A 158 1.57 -21.73 13.70
C GLU A 158 1.20 -21.80 15.17
N ALA A 159 1.61 -20.84 15.98
CA ALA A 159 1.21 -20.74 17.39
C ALA A 159 -0.31 -20.56 17.58
N GLU A 160 -0.97 -19.91 16.62
CA GLU A 160 -2.44 -19.76 16.55
C GLU A 160 -3.15 -21.00 15.95
N GLY A 161 -2.39 -22.07 15.60
CA GLY A 161 -2.93 -23.30 15.03
C GLY A 161 -3.30 -23.20 13.54
N ARG A 162 -2.84 -22.15 12.83
CA ARG A 162 -3.10 -21.96 11.41
C ARG A 162 -2.18 -22.83 10.56
N SER A 163 -2.71 -23.40 9.49
CA SER A 163 -1.94 -24.28 8.59
C SER A 163 -1.16 -23.45 7.56
N VAL A 164 0.16 -23.38 7.74
CA VAL A 164 1.06 -22.70 6.80
C VAL A 164 1.46 -23.69 5.68
N PRO A 165 1.37 -23.31 4.38
CA PRO A 165 1.78 -24.15 3.27
C PRO A 165 3.24 -24.62 3.37
N GLY A 166 3.49 -25.90 3.06
CA GLY A 166 4.81 -26.53 3.20
C GLY A 166 5.91 -25.80 2.43
N TRP A 167 5.63 -25.31 1.23
CA TRP A 167 6.62 -24.60 0.42
C TRP A 167 7.18 -23.33 1.07
N ILE A 168 6.39 -22.66 1.95
CA ILE A 168 6.87 -21.51 2.73
C ILE A 168 7.83 -21.96 3.83
N LYS A 169 7.52 -23.07 4.49
CA LYS A 169 8.42 -23.67 5.50
C LYS A 169 9.73 -24.13 4.86
N ASP A 170 9.67 -24.75 3.69
CA ASP A 170 10.83 -25.15 2.91
C ASP A 170 11.68 -23.94 2.48
N MET A 171 11.03 -22.84 2.07
CA MET A 171 11.70 -21.58 1.77
C MET A 171 12.46 -21.05 3.00
N LEU A 172 11.82 -20.99 4.17
CA LEU A 172 12.47 -20.55 5.40
C LEU A 172 13.60 -21.49 5.83
N ALA A 173 13.42 -22.80 5.71
CA ALA A 173 14.44 -23.81 6.02
C ALA A 173 15.66 -23.70 5.10
N SER A 174 15.49 -23.21 3.86
CA SER A 174 16.60 -22.93 2.94
C SER A 174 17.40 -21.66 3.29
N GLY A 175 16.98 -20.92 4.32
CA GLY A 175 17.59 -19.66 4.75
C GLY A 175 17.02 -18.41 4.06
N ARG A 176 16.02 -18.55 3.17
CA ARG A 176 15.35 -17.41 2.55
C ARG A 176 14.22 -16.91 3.45
N THR A 177 14.35 -15.70 3.97
CA THR A 177 13.43 -15.10 4.96
C THR A 177 12.43 -14.12 4.37
N SER A 178 12.40 -13.96 3.03
CA SER A 178 11.48 -13.05 2.32
C SER A 178 11.05 -13.63 0.98
N PHE A 179 9.86 -13.27 0.53
CA PHE A 179 9.34 -13.65 -0.78
C PHE A 179 10.05 -12.91 -1.90
N TYR A 180 10.34 -11.62 -1.70
CA TYR A 180 11.11 -10.80 -2.62
C TYR A 180 12.48 -10.48 -2.02
N ALA A 181 13.51 -10.57 -2.85
CA ALA A 181 14.88 -10.23 -2.46
C ALA A 181 15.64 -9.69 -3.67
N ARG A 182 16.68 -8.90 -3.42
CA ARG A 182 17.61 -8.53 -4.49
C ARG A 182 18.83 -9.45 -4.47
N ASP A 183 19.23 -9.88 -5.66
CA ASP A 183 20.47 -10.64 -5.82
C ASP A 183 21.70 -9.72 -5.75
N GLY A 184 22.90 -10.31 -5.83
CA GLY A 184 24.16 -9.57 -5.79
C GLY A 184 24.36 -8.57 -6.95
N ALA A 185 23.57 -8.66 -8.00
CA ALA A 185 23.57 -7.72 -9.13
C ALA A 185 22.45 -6.65 -9.01
N GLY A 186 21.73 -6.62 -7.89
CA GLY A 186 20.62 -5.69 -7.65
C GLY A 186 19.31 -6.07 -8.37
N THR A 187 19.23 -7.25 -9.01
CA THR A 187 18.02 -7.71 -9.67
C THR A 187 16.99 -8.17 -8.65
N LEU A 188 15.76 -7.69 -8.77
CA LEU A 188 14.67 -8.13 -7.90
C LEU A 188 14.25 -9.56 -8.28
N THR A 189 14.34 -10.47 -7.31
CA THR A 189 13.96 -11.88 -7.44
C THR A 189 12.78 -12.19 -6.52
N PHE A 190 12.04 -13.24 -6.84
CA PHE A 190 10.96 -13.75 -6.00
C PHE A 190 11.17 -15.22 -5.65
N ALA A 191 10.61 -15.65 -4.53
CA ALA A 191 10.59 -17.06 -4.14
C ALA A 191 9.62 -17.84 -5.01
N ASN A 192 10.11 -18.90 -5.65
CA ASN A 192 9.26 -19.84 -6.37
C ASN A 192 8.80 -20.95 -5.42
N ARG A 193 7.60 -21.47 -5.62
CA ARG A 193 7.05 -22.62 -4.88
C ARG A 193 7.95 -23.86 -4.91
N THR A 194 8.79 -24.00 -5.94
CA THR A 194 9.73 -25.12 -6.10
C THR A 194 11.09 -24.90 -5.41
N GLY A 195 11.26 -23.79 -4.67
CA GLY A 195 12.50 -23.43 -3.98
C GLY A 195 13.51 -22.66 -4.84
N ALA A 196 13.35 -22.60 -6.16
CA ALA A 196 14.21 -21.78 -7.03
C ALA A 196 13.81 -20.29 -6.95
N ALA A 197 14.77 -19.37 -7.10
CA ALA A 197 14.49 -17.97 -7.26
C ALA A 197 14.15 -17.65 -8.72
N GLY A 198 13.08 -16.92 -8.96
CA GLY A 198 12.71 -16.34 -10.24
C GLY A 198 13.01 -14.85 -10.30
N ASN A 199 13.32 -14.33 -11.48
CA ASN A 199 13.44 -12.86 -11.66
C ASN A 199 12.06 -12.25 -11.81
N VAL A 200 11.80 -11.14 -11.09
CA VAL A 200 10.53 -10.41 -11.25
C VAL A 200 10.44 -9.85 -12.67
N PRO A 201 9.42 -10.26 -13.45
CA PRO A 201 9.28 -9.81 -14.83
C PRO A 201 9.15 -8.30 -14.94
N ARG A 202 9.92 -7.68 -15.84
CA ARG A 202 9.82 -6.25 -16.19
C ARG A 202 9.37 -6.11 -17.64
N SER A 203 8.50 -5.16 -17.90
CA SER A 203 8.11 -4.83 -19.28
C SER A 203 9.30 -4.25 -20.02
N LYS A 204 9.48 -4.65 -21.28
CA LYS A 204 10.55 -4.13 -22.13
C LYS A 204 10.39 -2.60 -22.29
N GLY A 205 11.48 -1.87 -22.06
CA GLY A 205 11.48 -0.41 -22.15
C GLY A 205 10.91 0.31 -20.92
N GLN A 206 10.53 -0.42 -19.87
CA GLN A 206 10.13 0.19 -18.60
C GLN A 206 11.34 0.27 -17.67
N LEU A 207 11.71 1.47 -17.22
CA LEU A 207 12.68 1.70 -16.17
C LEU A 207 11.96 1.69 -14.81
N ASN A 208 12.62 1.08 -13.81
CA ASN A 208 12.18 1.13 -12.43
C ASN A 208 13.26 1.81 -11.59
N LEU A 209 12.91 2.90 -10.91
CA LEU A 209 13.87 3.71 -10.18
C LEU A 209 14.49 2.96 -8.99
N GLU A 210 13.73 2.05 -8.37
CA GLU A 210 14.27 1.19 -7.31
C GLU A 210 15.31 0.20 -7.84
N ASP A 211 15.13 -0.30 -9.07
CA ASP A 211 16.12 -1.17 -9.69
C ASP A 211 17.40 -0.40 -10.05
N ILE A 212 17.27 0.89 -10.44
CA ILE A 212 18.38 1.80 -10.69
C ILE A 212 19.15 2.08 -9.40
N ARG A 213 18.46 2.42 -8.31
CA ARG A 213 19.06 2.60 -6.98
C ARG A 213 19.83 1.38 -6.52
N ALA A 214 19.21 0.21 -6.64
CA ALA A 214 19.83 -1.05 -6.22
C ALA A 214 21.13 -1.39 -6.99
N LYS A 215 21.28 -0.83 -8.18
CA LYS A 215 22.49 -0.95 -9.02
C LYS A 215 23.49 0.17 -8.81
N GLY A 216 23.26 1.04 -7.83
CA GLY A 216 24.15 2.17 -7.52
C GLY A 216 23.96 3.40 -8.41
N GLY A 217 22.84 3.51 -9.12
CA GLY A 217 22.54 4.64 -10.01
C GLY A 217 22.02 5.89 -9.28
N GLU A 218 21.88 5.89 -7.95
CA GLU A 218 21.54 7.10 -7.19
C GLU A 218 22.81 7.94 -7.02
N ILE A 219 22.81 9.16 -7.58
CA ILE A 219 23.96 10.08 -7.59
C ILE A 219 23.97 10.94 -6.34
N ASP A 220 22.77 11.43 -5.97
CA ASP A 220 22.59 12.27 -4.80
C ASP A 220 21.15 12.18 -4.29
N ARG A 221 21.00 12.47 -3.00
CA ARG A 221 19.71 12.43 -2.30
C ARG A 221 19.68 13.43 -1.15
N ASN A 222 18.55 14.12 -1.02
CA ASN A 222 18.23 14.87 0.20
C ASN A 222 16.87 14.38 0.77
N ILE A 223 16.29 15.14 1.69
CA ILE A 223 15.02 14.75 2.35
C ILE A 223 13.82 14.72 1.37
N SER A 224 13.85 15.46 0.28
CA SER A 224 12.68 15.65 -0.61
C SER A 224 12.90 15.25 -2.05
N ALA A 225 14.15 15.05 -2.50
CA ALA A 225 14.45 14.68 -3.87
C ALA A 225 15.70 13.82 -4.01
N SER A 226 15.77 13.05 -5.11
CA SER A 226 16.93 12.25 -5.52
C SER A 226 17.29 12.51 -6.97
N LEU A 227 18.59 12.43 -7.27
CA LEU A 227 19.13 12.40 -8.62
C LEU A 227 19.59 10.99 -8.96
N LEU A 228 19.08 10.45 -10.07
CA LEU A 228 19.39 9.10 -10.53
C LEU A 228 19.93 9.13 -11.96
N ASP A 229 20.98 8.36 -12.20
CA ASP A 229 21.50 8.08 -13.54
C ASP A 229 20.67 6.98 -14.20
N LEU A 230 19.89 7.33 -15.21
CA LEU A 230 19.09 6.36 -15.97
C LEU A 230 19.88 5.61 -17.02
N GLY A 231 21.15 5.97 -17.24
CA GLY A 231 21.97 5.53 -18.37
C GLY A 231 21.79 6.40 -19.61
N ASP A 232 22.57 6.12 -20.62
CA ASP A 232 22.52 6.81 -21.94
C ASP A 232 22.57 8.34 -21.87
N GLY A 233 23.29 8.90 -20.85
CA GLY A 233 23.38 10.36 -20.66
C GLY A 233 22.12 11.01 -20.09
N VAL A 234 21.17 10.25 -19.56
CA VAL A 234 19.91 10.76 -19.03
C VAL A 234 19.93 10.79 -17.50
N LEU A 235 19.73 11.98 -16.93
CA LEU A 235 19.55 12.21 -15.50
C LEU A 235 18.08 12.24 -15.12
N ASN A 236 17.68 11.62 -14.03
CA ASN A 236 16.34 11.76 -13.46
C ASN A 236 16.37 12.53 -12.14
N LEU A 237 15.48 13.49 -12.01
CA LEU A 237 15.14 14.13 -10.75
C LEU A 237 13.82 13.57 -10.27
N GLU A 238 13.83 12.85 -9.14
CA GLU A 238 12.67 12.28 -8.50
C GLU A 238 12.32 13.03 -7.23
N PHE A 239 11.05 13.36 -7.04
CA PHE A 239 10.55 13.92 -5.78
C PHE A 239 10.02 12.79 -4.88
N HIS A 240 10.32 12.89 -3.59
CA HIS A 240 9.80 11.98 -2.57
C HIS A 240 9.39 12.72 -1.27
N SER A 241 9.14 14.03 -1.37
CA SER A 241 8.45 14.80 -0.35
C SER A 241 7.01 14.29 -0.14
N LYS A 242 6.35 14.68 0.95
CA LYS A 242 4.96 14.31 1.18
C LYS A 242 4.07 14.77 0.02
N MET A 243 3.38 13.83 -0.64
CA MET A 243 2.57 14.06 -1.85
C MET A 243 3.38 14.63 -3.03
N ASN A 244 4.70 14.48 -3.04
CA ASN A 244 5.61 15.08 -4.01
C ASN A 244 5.43 16.61 -4.16
N ALA A 245 5.03 17.27 -3.07
CA ALA A 245 4.88 18.72 -3.05
C ALA A 245 6.25 19.40 -3.16
N LEU A 246 6.31 20.49 -3.93
CA LEU A 246 7.50 21.30 -4.06
C LEU A 246 7.78 22.02 -2.75
N ASP A 247 8.94 21.75 -2.16
CA ASP A 247 9.46 22.38 -0.94
C ASP A 247 10.88 22.91 -1.14
N ASP A 248 11.41 23.58 -0.13
CA ASP A 248 12.73 24.21 -0.18
C ASP A 248 13.88 23.24 -0.45
N ALA A 249 13.72 21.94 -0.17
CA ALA A 249 14.76 20.96 -0.37
C ALA A 249 14.83 20.44 -1.83
N ILE A 250 13.77 20.64 -2.61
CA ILE A 250 13.74 20.23 -4.03
C ILE A 250 14.57 21.16 -4.91
N PHE A 251 14.54 22.48 -4.66
CA PHE A 251 15.20 23.46 -5.51
C PHE A 251 16.74 23.28 -5.60
N PRO A 252 17.46 23.03 -4.48
CA PRO A 252 18.90 22.75 -4.58
C PRO A 252 19.23 21.50 -5.40
N MET A 253 18.35 20.50 -5.40
CA MET A 253 18.55 19.31 -6.22
C MET A 253 18.28 19.59 -7.70
N TYR A 254 17.32 20.47 -7.98
CA TYR A 254 17.08 20.95 -9.35
C TYR A 254 18.27 21.74 -9.90
N ASP A 255 18.80 22.69 -9.10
CA ASP A 255 20.00 23.46 -9.47
C ASP A 255 21.19 22.54 -9.70
N LYS A 256 21.38 21.53 -8.87
CA LYS A 256 22.43 20.53 -9.03
C LYS A 256 22.25 19.74 -10.33
N ALA A 257 21.02 19.35 -10.65
CA ALA A 257 20.73 18.67 -11.91
C ALA A 257 21.09 19.53 -13.13
N LEU A 258 20.73 20.83 -13.12
CA LEU A 258 21.08 21.77 -14.19
C LEU A 258 22.58 21.93 -14.32
N ASN A 259 23.32 22.09 -13.22
CA ASN A 259 24.78 22.18 -13.22
C ASN A 259 25.45 20.91 -13.81
N LEU A 260 24.88 19.74 -13.57
CA LEU A 260 25.36 18.48 -14.16
C LEU A 260 25.14 18.42 -15.67
N LEU A 261 24.04 19.00 -16.18
CA LEU A 261 23.81 19.14 -17.63
C LEU A 261 24.79 20.16 -18.22
N ASP A 262 24.89 21.35 -17.63
CA ASP A 262 25.77 22.43 -18.11
C ASP A 262 27.25 22.02 -18.17
N SER A 263 27.66 21.12 -17.26
CA SER A 263 29.00 20.53 -17.29
C SER A 263 29.23 19.53 -18.43
N GLY A 264 28.18 19.14 -19.15
CA GLY A 264 28.25 18.11 -20.20
C GLY A 264 28.34 16.68 -19.66
N LYS A 265 28.08 16.46 -18.37
CA LYS A 265 28.09 15.13 -17.80
C LYS A 265 26.83 14.32 -18.19
N TYR A 266 25.71 15.00 -18.41
CA TYR A 266 24.45 14.45 -18.88
C TYR A 266 23.91 15.27 -20.03
N ASP A 267 23.21 14.62 -20.95
CA ASP A 267 22.64 15.21 -22.16
C ASP A 267 21.18 15.63 -21.96
N ALA A 268 20.47 15.00 -21.01
CA ALA A 268 19.05 15.24 -20.78
C ALA A 268 18.68 15.10 -19.31
N LEU A 269 17.65 15.87 -18.88
CA LEU A 269 17.01 15.78 -17.59
C LEU A 269 15.56 15.33 -17.75
N VAL A 270 15.18 14.30 -17.03
CA VAL A 270 13.80 13.88 -16.84
C VAL A 270 13.38 14.21 -15.40
N VAL A 271 12.25 14.86 -15.22
CA VAL A 271 11.59 14.97 -13.93
C VAL A 271 10.55 13.86 -13.88
N GLY A 272 10.84 12.80 -13.13
CA GLY A 272 10.02 11.59 -13.15
C GLY A 272 9.91 10.92 -11.78
N ASN A 273 8.67 10.78 -11.31
CA ASN A 273 8.37 10.13 -10.04
C ASN A 273 7.72 8.78 -10.29
N GLN A 274 8.07 7.78 -9.46
CA GLN A 274 7.33 6.53 -9.43
C GLN A 274 6.41 6.50 -8.23
N ALA A 275 5.13 6.25 -8.48
CA ALA A 275 4.03 6.38 -7.51
C ALA A 275 4.21 5.55 -6.20
N TYR A 276 5.13 4.60 -6.20
CA TYR A 276 5.30 3.66 -5.08
C TYR A 276 6.35 4.11 -4.05
N SER A 277 7.23 5.04 -4.41
CA SER A 277 8.30 5.50 -3.51
C SER A 277 7.86 6.60 -2.54
N SER A 278 6.76 7.27 -2.82
CA SER A 278 6.34 8.47 -2.05
C SER A 278 5.01 8.33 -1.30
N GLY A 279 4.38 7.14 -1.31
CA GLY A 279 3.06 6.95 -0.67
C GLY A 279 1.94 7.82 -1.26
N GLY A 280 2.17 8.43 -2.43
CA GLY A 280 1.23 9.31 -3.12
C GLY A 280 0.90 8.84 -4.53
N SER A 281 -0.33 9.09 -4.98
CA SER A 281 -0.78 8.81 -6.35
C SER A 281 -0.57 9.99 -7.30
N ALA A 282 -0.02 11.11 -6.81
CA ALA A 282 0.18 12.33 -7.58
C ALA A 282 1.63 12.45 -8.06
N PHE A 283 1.81 12.85 -9.32
CA PHE A 283 3.13 13.23 -9.83
C PHE A 283 3.73 14.36 -9.00
N CYS A 284 2.95 15.41 -8.73
CA CYS A 284 3.28 16.52 -7.84
C CYS A 284 1.98 17.17 -7.35
N ALA A 285 1.88 17.44 -6.06
CA ALA A 285 0.74 18.16 -5.48
C ALA A 285 0.84 19.69 -5.67
N GLY A 286 1.90 20.17 -6.33
CA GLY A 286 2.19 21.59 -6.50
C GLY A 286 3.01 22.18 -5.35
N ALA A 287 3.07 23.52 -5.28
CA ALA A 287 3.84 24.22 -4.25
C ALA A 287 3.27 23.96 -2.85
N ASN A 288 4.15 23.98 -1.84
CA ASN A 288 3.74 23.91 -0.44
C ASN A 288 3.05 25.19 -0.01
N ILE A 289 1.70 25.17 -0.08
CA ILE A 289 0.84 26.33 0.26
C ILE A 289 1.13 26.86 1.69
N MET A 290 1.50 25.98 2.63
CA MET A 290 1.82 26.40 4.00
C MET A 290 3.06 27.30 4.05
N MET A 291 4.04 27.05 3.19
CA MET A 291 5.22 27.88 3.06
C MET A 291 4.86 29.27 2.51
N VAL A 292 4.07 29.32 1.46
CA VAL A 292 3.54 30.57 0.88
C VAL A 292 2.75 31.36 1.94
N LEU A 293 1.91 30.67 2.71
CA LEU A 293 1.14 31.29 3.80
C LEU A 293 2.05 31.84 4.90
N MET A 294 3.11 31.12 5.29
CA MET A 294 4.06 31.58 6.31
C MET A 294 4.77 32.86 5.88
N PHE A 295 5.30 32.96 4.67
CA PHE A 295 5.91 34.18 4.15
C PHE A 295 4.93 35.35 4.14
N ALA A 296 3.69 35.11 3.68
CA ALA A 296 2.64 36.11 3.67
C ALA A 296 2.27 36.60 5.08
N MET A 297 2.15 35.70 6.06
CA MET A 297 1.85 36.05 7.46
C MET A 297 2.98 36.80 8.14
N GLN A 298 4.23 36.54 7.77
CA GLN A 298 5.42 37.24 8.28
C GLN A 298 5.64 38.59 7.57
N GLY A 299 4.92 38.89 6.50
CA GLY A 299 5.13 40.08 5.67
C GLY A 299 6.43 40.03 4.84
N ASP A 300 7.03 38.85 4.73
CA ASP A 300 8.24 38.65 3.92
C ASP A 300 7.89 38.45 2.44
N TRP A 301 7.59 39.57 1.80
CA TRP A 301 7.24 39.61 0.38
C TRP A 301 8.43 39.26 -0.53
N ALA A 302 9.66 39.53 -0.09
CA ALA A 302 10.86 39.19 -0.83
C ALA A 302 11.10 37.68 -0.82
N GLY A 303 10.91 37.01 0.32
CA GLY A 303 10.94 35.56 0.44
C GLY A 303 9.84 34.91 -0.41
N LEU A 304 8.63 35.48 -0.37
CA LEU A 304 7.50 34.99 -1.19
C LEU A 304 7.80 35.09 -2.69
N ASP A 305 8.33 36.23 -3.16
CA ASP A 305 8.69 36.46 -4.58
C ASP A 305 9.76 35.44 -5.06
N LYS A 306 10.72 35.12 -4.21
CA LYS A 306 11.76 34.14 -4.50
C LYS A 306 11.24 32.70 -4.61
N VAL A 307 10.19 32.36 -3.89
CA VAL A 307 9.59 31.02 -3.92
C VAL A 307 8.59 30.84 -5.07
N VAL A 308 7.98 31.93 -5.54
CA VAL A 308 7.00 31.90 -6.63
C VAL A 308 7.67 32.03 -8.01
N LYS A 309 8.84 32.63 -8.11
CA LYS A 309 9.67 32.71 -9.33
C LYS A 309 10.59 31.52 -9.49
#